data_d33bb3e38e67d00921b8c0a00441e227
#
_entry.id   d33bb3e38e67d00921b8c0a00441e227
#
_cell.length_a   1.000
_cell.length_b   1.000
_cell.length_c   1.000
_cell.angle_alpha   90.00
_cell.angle_beta   90.00
_cell.angle_gamma   90.00
#
_symmetry.space_group_name_H-M   'P 1'
#
loop_
_entity.id
_entity.type
_entity.pdbx_description
1 polymer ?
#
loop_
_entity_poly.entity_id
_entity_poly.type
_entity_poly.pdbx_seq_one_letter_code
_entity_poly.pdbx_strand_id
1 'polypeptide(L)'
;MLEKKIKDKEFISLIMQFTEYEEPKGVPIGNLLSQLFGLIYLNPLDHYIKRELKIKNYVRYVDDFILIGITLDEAKEYKLKIEKFLNDNLDLTLSKFIIAKIKKGVNFVGYRTWQNYKLVRKHSMYNFKRACKKDKIKSIVSLIGHAKETKTKEYYKKILSEYNLINKLPCKVALSLSAV
;
A
#
# COMPACT_ATOMS: atom_id res chain seq x y z
N MET A 1 -10.18 15.48 16.91
CA MET A 1 -9.66 15.92 15.60
C MET A 1 -10.74 16.47 14.69
N LEU A 2 -11.85 15.78 14.50
CA LEU A 2 -12.98 16.23 13.67
C LEU A 2 -13.57 17.56 14.15
N GLU A 3 -13.83 17.72 15.44
CA GLU A 3 -14.38 18.94 16.06
C GLU A 3 -13.55 20.22 15.78
N LYS A 4 -12.25 20.08 15.52
CA LYS A 4 -11.41 21.23 15.10
C LYS A 4 -11.71 21.72 13.68
N LYS A 5 -12.35 20.90 12.85
CA LYS A 5 -12.62 21.18 11.43
C LYS A 5 -14.11 21.31 11.13
N ILE A 6 -14.94 20.52 11.81
CA ILE A 6 -16.40 20.47 11.64
C ILE A 6 -17.01 21.04 12.90
N LYS A 7 -17.82 22.09 12.77
CA LYS A 7 -18.49 22.76 13.91
C LYS A 7 -19.86 22.15 14.22
N ASP A 8 -20.46 21.47 13.26
CA ASP A 8 -21.76 20.83 13.38
C ASP A 8 -21.63 19.53 14.20
N LYS A 9 -22.17 19.57 15.42
CA LYS A 9 -22.10 18.45 16.37
C LYS A 9 -23.02 17.30 15.97
N GLU A 10 -24.18 17.58 15.36
CA GLU A 10 -25.12 16.55 14.92
C GLU A 10 -24.52 15.75 13.78
N PHE A 11 -23.87 16.45 12.83
CA PHE A 11 -23.15 15.80 11.74
C PHE A 11 -21.98 14.95 12.23
N ILE A 12 -21.22 15.40 13.23
CA ILE A 12 -20.15 14.59 13.86
C ILE A 12 -20.75 13.35 14.51
N SER A 13 -21.86 13.48 15.27
CA SER A 13 -22.52 12.35 15.90
C SER A 13 -23.00 11.32 14.88
N LEU A 14 -23.61 11.77 13.79
CA LEU A 14 -24.04 10.89 12.69
C LEU A 14 -22.85 10.14 12.07
N ILE A 15 -21.76 10.83 11.79
CA ILE A 15 -20.54 10.21 11.25
C ILE A 15 -19.97 9.14 12.20
N MET A 16 -19.97 9.43 13.50
CA MET A 16 -19.42 8.51 14.50
C MET A 16 -20.25 7.21 14.60
N GLN A 17 -21.57 7.26 14.42
CA GLN A 17 -22.42 6.06 14.39
C GLN A 17 -22.01 5.07 13.29
N PHE A 18 -21.54 5.55 12.13
CA PHE A 18 -21.06 4.69 11.06
C PHE A 18 -19.66 4.09 11.31
N THR A 19 -18.98 4.52 12.36
CA THR A 19 -17.65 4.07 12.73
C THR A 19 -17.60 3.39 14.09
N GLU A 20 -18.75 3.21 14.72
CA GLU A 20 -18.85 2.40 15.95
C GLU A 20 -18.34 0.98 15.67
N TYR A 21 -17.47 0.53 16.56
CA TYR A 21 -16.83 -0.77 16.48
C TYR A 21 -16.86 -1.42 17.86
N GLU A 22 -17.27 -2.68 17.92
CA GLU A 22 -17.50 -3.39 19.19
C GLU A 22 -16.21 -3.67 19.98
N GLU A 23 -15.04 -3.62 19.31
CA GLU A 23 -13.77 -3.78 19.99
C GLU A 23 -13.26 -2.46 20.60
N PRO A 24 -12.47 -2.52 21.71
CA PRO A 24 -12.10 -1.33 22.47
C PRO A 24 -11.26 -0.30 21.71
N LYS A 25 -10.62 -0.68 20.60
CA LYS A 25 -9.80 0.23 19.76
C LYS A 25 -9.86 -0.19 18.28
N GLY A 26 -10.10 0.77 17.40
CA GLY A 26 -10.05 0.57 15.96
C GLY A 26 -11.20 1.22 15.21
N VAL A 27 -11.28 0.88 13.94
CA VAL A 27 -12.38 1.28 13.03
C VAL A 27 -12.78 0.09 12.17
N PRO A 28 -14.07 -0.05 11.78
CA PRO A 28 -14.53 -1.19 11.00
C PRO A 28 -13.82 -1.27 9.64
N ILE A 29 -13.41 -2.48 9.27
CA ILE A 29 -12.74 -2.75 7.98
C ILE A 29 -13.79 -2.73 6.86
N GLY A 30 -13.43 -2.10 5.72
CA GLY A 30 -14.30 -2.05 4.54
C GLY A 30 -15.22 -0.83 4.47
N ASN A 31 -15.28 -0.01 5.50
CA ASN A 31 -16.02 1.24 5.51
C ASN A 31 -15.17 2.39 4.92
N LEU A 32 -15.76 3.18 4.02
CA LEU A 32 -15.10 4.34 3.41
C LEU A 32 -14.74 5.41 4.45
N LEU A 33 -15.59 5.63 5.43
CA LEU A 33 -15.33 6.57 6.54
C LEU A 33 -14.14 6.12 7.40
N SER A 34 -13.97 4.82 7.63
CA SER A 34 -12.81 4.29 8.33
C SER A 34 -11.50 4.60 7.61
N GLN A 35 -11.49 4.54 6.28
CA GLN A 35 -10.33 4.93 5.47
C GLN A 35 -10.04 6.43 5.60
N LEU A 36 -11.07 7.27 5.50
CA LEU A 36 -10.96 8.71 5.67
C LEU A 36 -10.43 9.06 7.08
N PHE A 37 -10.94 8.41 8.11
CA PHE A 37 -10.50 8.63 9.49
C PHE A 37 -9.05 8.19 9.70
N GLY A 38 -8.63 7.09 9.12
CA GLY A 38 -7.23 6.67 9.16
C GLY A 38 -6.30 7.70 8.52
N LEU A 39 -6.73 8.33 7.41
CA LEU A 39 -5.96 9.42 6.77
C LEU A 39 -5.89 10.66 7.67
N ILE A 40 -7.01 11.08 8.27
CA ILE A 40 -7.08 12.25 9.17
C ILE A 40 -6.29 11.98 10.45
N TYR A 41 -6.40 10.77 11.01
CA TYR A 41 -5.75 10.38 12.26
C TYR A 41 -4.23 10.40 12.15
N LEU A 42 -3.67 9.98 11.01
CA LEU A 42 -2.25 9.97 10.75
C LEU A 42 -1.70 11.29 10.16
N ASN A 43 -2.54 12.29 9.89
CA ASN A 43 -2.09 13.58 9.38
C ASN A 43 -1.09 14.32 10.31
N PRO A 44 -1.19 14.27 11.67
CA PRO A 44 -0.14 14.82 12.53
C PRO A 44 1.23 14.18 12.33
N LEU A 45 1.29 12.86 12.03
CA LEU A 45 2.53 12.18 11.69
C LEU A 45 3.13 12.74 10.39
N ASP A 46 2.29 12.99 9.36
CA ASP A 46 2.75 13.61 8.11
C ASP A 46 3.38 14.99 8.36
N HIS A 47 2.75 15.79 9.20
CA HIS A 47 3.29 17.10 9.59
C HIS A 47 4.59 16.99 10.38
N TYR A 48 4.67 16.09 11.34
CA TYR A 48 5.88 15.83 12.12
C TYR A 48 7.05 15.45 11.21
N ILE A 49 6.85 14.46 10.30
CA ILE A 49 7.89 14.00 9.38
C ILE A 49 8.33 15.11 8.42
N LYS A 50 7.39 15.88 7.88
CA LYS A 50 7.69 16.91 6.86
C LYS A 50 8.20 18.22 7.44
N ARG A 51 7.70 18.66 8.57
CA ARG A 51 7.98 20.01 9.13
C ARG A 51 9.03 19.97 10.23
N GLU A 52 9.00 18.98 11.12
CA GLU A 52 9.92 18.87 12.25
C GLU A 52 11.15 18.05 11.89
N LEU A 53 10.97 16.82 11.37
CA LEU A 53 12.10 16.00 10.91
C LEU A 53 12.66 16.47 9.56
N LYS A 54 11.94 17.30 8.81
CA LYS A 54 12.33 17.90 7.52
C LYS A 54 12.73 16.87 6.46
N ILE A 55 12.15 15.68 6.51
CA ILE A 55 12.44 14.60 5.57
C ILE A 55 11.77 14.92 4.22
N LYS A 56 12.59 15.14 3.19
CA LYS A 56 12.12 15.55 1.86
C LYS A 56 11.34 14.45 1.17
N ASN A 57 11.89 13.25 1.14
CA ASN A 57 11.34 12.10 0.39
C ASN A 57 10.55 11.18 1.33
N TYR A 58 9.32 11.54 1.57
CA TYR A 58 8.34 10.82 2.38
C TYR A 58 7.11 10.51 1.55
N VAL A 59 6.65 9.28 1.62
CA VAL A 59 5.41 8.81 0.98
C VAL A 59 4.64 7.95 1.96
N ARG A 60 3.34 8.19 2.10
CA ARG A 60 2.43 7.36 2.88
C ARG A 60 1.24 6.88 2.04
N TYR A 61 0.84 5.65 2.24
CA TYR A 61 -0.38 5.06 1.72
C TYR A 61 -1.12 4.39 2.87
N VAL A 62 -2.20 5.02 3.32
CA VAL A 62 -2.97 4.66 4.52
C VAL A 62 -2.05 4.64 5.76
N ASP A 63 -1.72 3.45 6.27
CA ASP A 63 -0.84 3.18 7.42
C ASP A 63 0.61 2.84 7.03
N ASP A 64 0.83 2.39 5.81
CA ASP A 64 2.17 2.12 5.28
C ASP A 64 2.88 3.41 4.87
N PHE A 65 4.12 3.63 5.32
CA PHE A 65 4.92 4.78 4.86
C PHE A 65 6.39 4.45 4.63
N ILE A 66 7.05 5.29 3.84
CA ILE A 66 8.46 5.13 3.46
C ILE A 66 9.18 6.46 3.57
N LEU A 67 10.40 6.41 4.09
CA LEU A 67 11.40 7.48 4.08
C LEU A 67 12.52 7.07 3.10
N ILE A 68 12.90 7.95 2.19
CA ILE A 68 13.90 7.66 1.15
C ILE A 68 15.00 8.73 1.18
N GLY A 69 16.25 8.32 0.88
CA GLY A 69 17.39 9.25 0.78
C GLY A 69 17.95 9.67 2.13
N ILE A 70 17.85 8.80 3.13
CA ILE A 70 18.44 8.95 4.46
C ILE A 70 19.55 7.93 4.68
N THR A 71 20.51 8.24 5.51
CA THR A 71 21.58 7.33 5.91
C THR A 71 21.08 6.26 6.87
N LEU A 72 21.91 5.26 7.15
CA LEU A 72 21.55 4.20 8.09
C LEU A 72 21.36 4.74 9.52
N ASP A 73 22.22 5.66 9.93
CA ASP A 73 22.19 6.19 11.29
C ASP A 73 21.00 7.15 11.46
N GLU A 74 20.73 8.02 10.48
CA GLU A 74 19.49 8.81 10.43
C GLU A 74 18.24 7.91 10.45
N ALA A 75 18.24 6.79 9.73
CA ALA A 75 17.10 5.88 9.72
C ALA A 75 16.83 5.26 11.10
N LYS A 76 17.88 4.93 11.85
CA LYS A 76 17.75 4.45 13.24
C LYS A 76 17.24 5.53 14.17
N GLU A 77 17.78 6.73 14.06
CA GLU A 77 17.36 7.90 14.86
C GLU A 77 15.90 8.26 14.57
N TYR A 78 15.52 8.38 13.29
CA TYR A 78 14.14 8.70 12.90
C TYR A 78 13.15 7.62 13.31
N LYS A 79 13.55 6.35 13.31
CA LYS A 79 12.73 5.27 13.86
C LYS A 79 12.33 5.59 15.31
N LEU A 80 13.29 5.86 16.17
CA LEU A 80 13.04 6.14 17.59
C LEU A 80 12.16 7.38 17.78
N LYS A 81 12.44 8.45 17.02
CA LYS A 81 11.66 9.69 17.06
C LYS A 81 10.21 9.47 16.62
N ILE A 82 10.00 8.72 15.54
CA ILE A 82 8.67 8.42 15.00
C ILE A 82 7.90 7.48 15.94
N GLU A 83 8.54 6.44 16.48
CA GLU A 83 7.93 5.56 17.48
C GLU A 83 7.46 6.35 18.71
N LYS A 84 8.31 7.21 19.24
CA LYS A 84 7.96 8.08 20.34
C LYS A 84 6.79 9.00 20.00
N PHE A 85 6.84 9.67 18.85
CA PHE A 85 5.75 10.55 18.40
C PHE A 85 4.42 9.81 18.25
N LEU A 86 4.42 8.61 17.65
CA LEU A 86 3.22 7.80 17.47
C LEU A 86 2.61 7.39 18.81
N ASN A 87 3.46 6.94 19.75
CA ASN A 87 3.01 6.55 21.07
C ASN A 87 2.46 7.73 21.88
N ASP A 88 3.21 8.84 21.96
CA ASP A 88 2.88 9.98 22.81
C ASP A 88 1.67 10.79 22.28
N ASN A 89 1.47 10.85 20.96
CA ASN A 89 0.45 11.73 20.35
C ASN A 89 -0.73 11.00 19.72
N LEU A 90 -0.56 9.72 19.34
CA LEU A 90 -1.57 8.98 18.59
C LEU A 90 -1.93 7.62 19.21
N ASP A 91 -1.32 7.24 20.32
CA ASP A 91 -1.51 5.92 20.94
C ASP A 91 -1.35 4.76 19.93
N LEU A 92 -0.33 4.88 19.04
CA LEU A 92 -0.02 3.93 18.00
C LEU A 92 1.41 3.38 18.15
N THR A 93 1.60 2.15 17.68
CA THR A 93 2.92 1.48 17.63
C THR A 93 3.27 1.05 16.22
N LEU A 94 4.56 1.00 15.87
CA LEU A 94 5.02 0.47 14.59
C LEU A 94 4.94 -1.06 14.61
N SER A 95 4.14 -1.66 13.74
CA SER A 95 4.00 -3.12 13.62
C SER A 95 5.21 -3.77 12.92
N LYS A 96 5.77 -3.11 11.93
CA LYS A 96 6.95 -3.55 11.16
C LYS A 96 7.83 -2.38 10.80
N PHE A 97 9.13 -2.62 10.86
CA PHE A 97 10.13 -1.65 10.46
C PHE A 97 11.26 -2.34 9.67
N ILE A 98 11.60 -1.79 8.51
CA ILE A 98 12.63 -2.35 7.64
C ILE A 98 13.54 -1.24 7.14
N ILE A 99 14.84 -1.34 7.43
CA ILE A 99 15.87 -0.53 6.77
C ILE A 99 16.48 -1.36 5.65
N ALA A 100 16.50 -0.82 4.43
CA ALA A 100 17.07 -1.50 3.28
C ALA A 100 17.81 -0.54 2.37
N LYS A 101 18.89 -1.02 1.71
CA LYS A 101 19.56 -0.26 0.66
C LYS A 101 18.62 -0.11 -0.53
N ILE A 102 18.46 1.10 -1.06
CA ILE A 102 17.56 1.41 -2.19
C ILE A 102 17.86 0.57 -3.44
N LYS A 103 19.13 0.18 -3.63
CA LYS A 103 19.56 -0.72 -4.73
C LYS A 103 18.85 -2.08 -4.71
N LYS A 104 18.36 -2.54 -3.55
CA LYS A 104 17.59 -3.79 -3.44
C LYS A 104 16.13 -3.63 -3.84
N GLY A 105 15.67 -2.42 -4.14
CA GLY A 105 14.27 -2.09 -4.37
C GLY A 105 13.44 -2.02 -3.08
N VAL A 106 12.39 -1.24 -3.10
CA VAL A 106 11.51 -0.96 -1.97
C VAL A 106 10.19 -1.68 -2.15
N ASN A 107 9.77 -2.44 -1.15
CA ASN A 107 8.45 -3.08 -1.14
C ASN A 107 7.40 -2.09 -0.62
N PHE A 108 6.47 -1.68 -1.49
CA PHE A 108 5.41 -0.74 -1.15
C PHE A 108 4.14 -1.02 -1.97
N VAL A 109 2.98 -0.99 -1.33
CA VAL A 109 1.66 -1.12 -1.96
C VAL A 109 1.58 -2.26 -3.00
N GLY A 110 2.04 -3.46 -2.62
CA GLY A 110 1.95 -4.65 -3.50
C GLY A 110 3.06 -4.79 -4.54
N TYR A 111 3.94 -3.81 -4.67
CA TYR A 111 5.04 -3.80 -5.63
C TYR A 111 6.40 -3.80 -4.96
N ARG A 112 7.42 -4.19 -5.71
CA ARG A 112 8.82 -3.92 -5.41
C ARG A 112 9.33 -2.95 -6.45
N THR A 113 9.70 -1.76 -6.02
CA THR A 113 10.00 -0.60 -6.88
C THR A 113 11.48 -0.26 -6.80
N TRP A 114 12.09 -0.03 -7.94
CA TRP A 114 13.41 0.55 -8.15
C TRP A 114 13.27 1.91 -8.83
N GLN A 115 14.36 2.59 -9.08
CA GLN A 115 14.35 3.91 -9.71
C GLN A 115 13.66 3.90 -11.09
N ASN A 116 13.94 2.89 -11.93
CA ASN A 116 13.52 2.87 -13.34
C ASN A 116 12.45 1.82 -13.65
N TYR A 117 12.09 0.96 -12.72
CA TYR A 117 11.09 -0.08 -12.93
C TYR A 117 10.47 -0.57 -11.62
N LYS A 118 9.35 -1.24 -11.76
CA LYS A 118 8.66 -1.94 -10.67
C LYS A 118 8.27 -3.36 -11.10
N LEU A 119 8.24 -4.25 -10.12
CA LEU A 119 7.76 -5.63 -10.25
C LEU A 119 6.64 -5.87 -9.24
N VAL A 120 5.75 -6.80 -9.52
CA VAL A 120 4.83 -7.29 -8.50
C VAL A 120 5.59 -8.13 -7.45
N ARG A 121 5.06 -8.23 -6.24
CA ARG A 121 5.67 -9.02 -5.16
C ARG A 121 5.71 -10.51 -5.53
N LYS A 122 6.69 -11.24 -5.00
CA LYS A 122 6.84 -12.70 -5.21
C LYS A 122 5.56 -13.49 -4.92
N HIS A 123 4.83 -13.10 -3.89
CA HIS A 123 3.56 -13.75 -3.54
C HIS A 123 2.51 -13.62 -4.66
N SER A 124 2.38 -12.45 -5.29
CA SER A 124 1.48 -12.26 -6.45
C SER A 124 1.91 -13.09 -7.65
N MET A 125 3.23 -13.22 -7.90
CA MET A 125 3.76 -14.10 -8.96
C MET A 125 3.45 -15.57 -8.67
N TYR A 126 3.60 -16.01 -7.44
CA TYR A 126 3.24 -17.36 -7.01
C TYR A 126 1.74 -17.64 -7.21
N ASN A 127 0.88 -16.70 -6.77
CA ASN A 127 -0.56 -16.80 -6.96
C ASN A 127 -0.95 -16.83 -8.43
N PHE A 128 -0.26 -16.08 -9.30
CA PHE A 128 -0.47 -16.11 -10.74
C PHE A 128 -0.17 -17.50 -11.32
N LYS A 129 0.99 -18.08 -11.02
CA LYS A 129 1.32 -19.46 -11.46
C LYS A 129 0.29 -20.47 -10.97
N ARG A 130 -0.13 -20.36 -9.71
CA ARG A 130 -1.15 -21.24 -9.14
C ARG A 130 -2.51 -21.07 -9.83
N ALA A 131 -2.88 -19.86 -10.22
CA ALA A 131 -4.10 -19.59 -10.97
C ALA A 131 -4.03 -20.16 -12.37
N CYS A 132 -2.90 -20.03 -13.08
CA CYS A 132 -2.68 -20.66 -14.39
C CYS A 132 -2.77 -22.18 -14.31
N LYS A 133 -2.09 -22.81 -13.36
CA LYS A 133 -2.15 -24.29 -13.15
C LYS A 133 -3.58 -24.80 -12.88
N LYS A 134 -4.45 -23.98 -12.28
CA LYS A 134 -5.84 -24.32 -11.96
C LYS A 134 -6.87 -23.78 -12.97
N ASP A 135 -6.42 -23.22 -14.08
CA ASP A 135 -7.26 -22.60 -15.13
C ASP A 135 -8.28 -21.58 -14.59
N LYS A 136 -7.90 -20.79 -13.58
CA LYS A 136 -8.77 -19.80 -12.94
C LYS A 136 -8.73 -18.46 -13.68
N ILE A 137 -9.41 -18.38 -14.83
CA ILE A 137 -9.37 -17.22 -15.75
C ILE A 137 -9.66 -15.90 -15.05
N LYS A 138 -10.70 -15.80 -14.21
CA LYS A 138 -11.02 -14.54 -13.47
C LYS A 138 -9.84 -14.05 -12.61
N SER A 139 -9.17 -14.97 -11.88
CA SER A 139 -8.00 -14.64 -11.06
C SER A 139 -6.81 -14.24 -11.92
N ILE A 140 -6.59 -14.89 -13.05
CA ILE A 140 -5.52 -14.58 -14.01
C ILE A 140 -5.72 -13.16 -14.55
N VAL A 141 -6.93 -12.82 -15.00
CA VAL A 141 -7.26 -11.47 -15.52
C VAL A 141 -7.01 -10.39 -14.48
N SER A 142 -7.44 -10.59 -13.23
CA SER A 142 -7.20 -9.66 -12.13
C SER A 142 -5.70 -9.45 -11.87
N LEU A 143 -4.92 -10.54 -11.84
CA LEU A 143 -3.46 -10.47 -11.61
C LEU A 143 -2.71 -9.83 -12.80
N ILE A 144 -3.17 -10.02 -14.03
CA ILE A 144 -2.63 -9.31 -15.22
C ILE A 144 -2.89 -7.80 -15.07
N GLY A 145 -4.10 -7.40 -14.68
CA GLY A 145 -4.43 -6.00 -14.41
C GLY A 145 -3.50 -5.38 -13.38
N HIS A 146 -3.22 -6.09 -12.27
CA HIS A 146 -2.27 -5.65 -11.25
C HIS A 146 -0.82 -5.52 -11.77
N ALA A 147 -0.42 -6.33 -12.75
CA ALA A 147 0.92 -6.30 -13.35
C ALA A 147 1.06 -5.35 -14.56
N LYS A 148 -0.02 -4.72 -15.02
CA LYS A 148 -0.08 -3.96 -16.28
C LYS A 148 1.06 -2.95 -16.44
N GLU A 149 1.34 -2.17 -15.41
CA GLU A 149 2.36 -1.12 -15.40
C GLU A 149 3.70 -1.60 -14.80
N THR A 150 4.03 -2.87 -14.94
CA THR A 150 5.24 -3.47 -14.35
C THR A 150 6.01 -4.31 -15.36
N LYS A 151 7.31 -4.47 -15.16
CA LYS A 151 8.12 -5.42 -15.96
C LYS A 151 7.75 -6.90 -15.74
N THR A 152 6.90 -7.20 -14.74
CA THR A 152 6.39 -8.56 -14.52
C THR A 152 5.46 -9.02 -15.64
N LYS A 153 4.89 -8.10 -16.43
CA LYS A 153 4.01 -8.37 -17.56
C LYS A 153 4.61 -9.40 -18.52
N GLU A 154 5.88 -9.23 -18.91
CA GLU A 154 6.58 -10.15 -19.81
C GLU A 154 6.70 -11.57 -19.24
N TYR A 155 6.99 -11.65 -17.94
CA TYR A 155 7.01 -12.94 -17.26
C TYR A 155 5.64 -13.61 -17.24
N TYR A 156 4.54 -12.85 -17.02
CA TYR A 156 3.19 -13.38 -17.07
C TYR A 156 2.82 -13.88 -18.45
N LYS A 157 3.20 -13.16 -19.52
CA LYS A 157 3.00 -13.56 -20.92
C LYS A 157 3.66 -14.91 -21.19
N LYS A 158 4.92 -15.10 -20.76
CA LYS A 158 5.60 -16.39 -20.88
C LYS A 158 4.87 -17.54 -20.20
N ILE A 159 4.44 -17.36 -18.95
CA ILE A 159 3.69 -18.36 -18.20
C ILE A 159 2.35 -18.70 -18.87
N LEU A 160 1.63 -17.71 -19.37
CA LEU A 160 0.36 -17.95 -20.10
C LEU A 160 0.57 -18.77 -21.37
N SER A 161 1.66 -18.56 -22.09
CA SER A 161 2.04 -19.39 -23.27
C SER A 161 2.35 -20.81 -22.85
N GLU A 162 3.12 -21.03 -21.78
CA GLU A 162 3.46 -22.36 -21.24
C GLU A 162 2.20 -23.19 -20.87
N TYR A 163 1.14 -22.53 -20.41
CA TYR A 163 -0.13 -23.18 -20.05
C TYR A 163 -1.21 -23.12 -21.15
N ASN A 164 -0.90 -22.62 -22.35
CA ASN A 164 -1.85 -22.45 -23.47
C ASN A 164 -3.11 -21.65 -23.09
N LEU A 165 -2.98 -20.62 -22.26
CA LEU A 165 -4.10 -19.86 -21.70
C LEU A 165 -4.38 -18.52 -22.41
N ILE A 166 -3.52 -18.07 -23.32
CA ILE A 166 -3.66 -16.77 -23.98
C ILE A 166 -5.00 -16.66 -24.72
N ASN A 167 -5.41 -17.71 -25.44
CA ASN A 167 -6.66 -17.75 -26.22
C ASN A 167 -7.92 -17.81 -25.35
N LYS A 168 -7.80 -18.14 -24.07
CA LYS A 168 -8.91 -18.17 -23.10
C LYS A 168 -9.14 -16.81 -22.44
N LEU A 169 -8.24 -15.85 -22.63
CA LEU A 169 -8.36 -14.52 -22.03
C LEU A 169 -9.34 -13.65 -22.83
N PRO A 170 -10.06 -12.72 -22.17
CA PRO A 170 -10.82 -11.69 -22.85
C PRO A 170 -9.92 -10.90 -23.82
N CYS A 171 -10.42 -10.58 -25.02
CA CYS A 171 -9.67 -9.93 -26.09
C CYS A 171 -8.93 -8.66 -25.61
N LYS A 172 -9.58 -7.80 -24.84
CA LYS A 172 -8.95 -6.57 -24.27
C LYS A 172 -7.74 -6.88 -23.38
N VAL A 173 -7.76 -7.98 -22.64
CA VAL A 173 -6.66 -8.40 -21.75
C VAL A 173 -5.53 -9.00 -22.57
N ALA A 174 -5.83 -9.84 -23.55
CA ALA A 174 -4.84 -10.41 -24.48
C ALA A 174 -4.10 -9.29 -25.24
N LEU A 175 -4.81 -8.31 -25.77
CA LEU A 175 -4.23 -7.12 -26.42
C LEU A 175 -3.35 -6.29 -25.48
N SER A 176 -3.75 -6.13 -24.23
CA SER A 176 -2.92 -5.41 -23.23
C SER A 176 -1.58 -6.08 -22.94
N LEU A 177 -1.48 -7.39 -23.17
CA LEU A 177 -0.24 -8.15 -23.06
C LEU A 177 0.64 -8.03 -24.31
N SER A 178 0.06 -7.73 -25.46
CA SER A 178 0.77 -7.60 -26.75
C SER A 178 1.33 -6.20 -26.99
N ALA A 179 0.70 -5.17 -26.40
CA ALA A 179 1.20 -3.80 -26.50
C ALA A 179 2.51 -3.64 -25.70
N VAL A 180 3.61 -3.38 -26.42
CA VAL A 180 4.93 -3.00 -25.92
C VAL A 180 4.99 -1.50 -25.74
#